data_3176a464c9b6830d13c62f3de136bc16
#
_entry.id   3176a464c9b6830d13c62f3de136bc16
#
_cell.length_a   1.000
_cell.length_b   1.000
_cell.length_c   1.000
_cell.angle_alpha   90.00
_cell.angle_beta   90.00
_cell.angle_gamma   90.00
#
_symmetry.space_group_name_H-M   'P 1'
#
loop_
_entity.id
_entity.type
_entity.pdbx_description
1 polymer ?
#
loop_
_entity_poly.entity_id
_entity_poly.type
_entity_poly.pdbx_seq_one_letter_code
_entity_poly.pdbx_strand_id
1 'polypeptide(L)'
;MSKIIGIDLGTTNSCVAVMEGGEPVVIANSEGARTTPSVVGFTKTGDRLVGQVAKRQAITNPENTVSSIKRQMGTDHKVTLNGKEYTPQQVSAMILQKLKADAEAYLGEPVTEAVITVPAYFNDSQRQATKDAGTIAGLNVKRIINEPTAASLAYGIDKEDDQKIMVYDLGGGTFDVSIIEMGDGVTEVLATNGDTHLGGDDFDQRIIDWMAYAFQTENGIDLRKDKMAAQRLKGAAEKAKIELSSAMSSQINLPFITADATGPKHLDMTLTRAKFNELTADLVDRTMTPVRKALQDAGLRASDLKKVLMVGGSTRIPAVYDAVKKELNCEPFKGINPDECVAVGAAIQGGVLQGDVKGLLLLDVTPLSLGIETLGGVCTKIIERNTTIPTHKSQVFSTAADNQPSVEINVLQGEREFARDNKSLGVFHLDGIAPAPRGVPQIEVTFDIDANGIVKVSAKDLGTGKEQNITITASTNMSKDDIDKAVKEAEQFAADDKKKREEVDIRNGADQMVFQTEKMLKENGDKMPADVKSEAEAKLADLKTAVQSGSIDDIKAKQDALSHVFEKMYQAAAAAQQQAAGAQPGPDAGANGQQKPNDDGVVDADFKEV
;
A
#
# COMPACT_ATOMS: atom_id res chain seq x y z
N MET A 1 4.27 -24.92 -4.26
CA MET A 1 4.61 -24.00 -3.14
C MET A 1 3.68 -22.82 -3.27
N SER A 2 3.14 -22.30 -2.17
CA SER A 2 2.36 -21.06 -2.19
C SER A 2 3.22 -19.93 -2.77
N LYS A 3 2.62 -19.09 -3.62
CA LYS A 3 3.32 -17.94 -4.21
C LYS A 3 3.60 -16.88 -3.15
N ILE A 4 4.78 -16.24 -3.21
CA ILE A 4 5.11 -15.07 -2.40
C ILE A 4 4.64 -13.84 -3.16
N ILE A 5 3.74 -13.06 -2.55
CA ILE A 5 3.30 -11.78 -3.13
C ILE A 5 4.19 -10.64 -2.68
N GLY A 6 4.40 -9.65 -3.56
CA GLY A 6 5.05 -8.39 -3.24
C GLY A 6 4.00 -7.32 -2.95
N ILE A 7 4.12 -6.66 -1.81
CA ILE A 7 3.17 -5.63 -1.37
C ILE A 7 3.89 -4.30 -1.16
N ASP A 8 3.46 -3.27 -1.86
CA ASP A 8 3.69 -1.88 -1.49
C ASP A 8 2.58 -1.45 -0.53
N LEU A 9 2.90 -1.32 0.76
CA LEU A 9 2.01 -0.79 1.78
C LEU A 9 2.16 0.74 1.85
N GLY A 10 1.63 1.46 0.88
CA GLY A 10 1.78 2.92 0.77
C GLY A 10 0.93 3.71 1.76
N THR A 11 1.32 4.96 2.03
CA THR A 11 0.57 5.87 2.93
C THR A 11 -0.83 6.19 2.39
N THR A 12 -0.92 6.49 1.11
CA THR A 12 -2.17 6.90 0.45
C THR A 12 -2.80 5.77 -0.36
N ASN A 13 -1.99 5.06 -1.12
CA ASN A 13 -2.41 3.91 -1.92
C ASN A 13 -1.44 2.76 -1.69
N SER A 14 -1.97 1.54 -1.71
CA SER A 14 -1.20 0.29 -1.65
C SER A 14 -1.35 -0.48 -2.95
N CYS A 15 -0.35 -1.30 -3.28
CA CYS A 15 -0.31 -2.09 -4.50
C CYS A 15 0.18 -3.51 -4.21
N VAL A 16 -0.30 -4.50 -4.95
CA VAL A 16 0.16 -5.88 -4.82
C VAL A 16 0.54 -6.45 -6.18
N ALA A 17 1.64 -7.21 -6.20
CA ALA A 17 2.14 -7.86 -7.39
C ALA A 17 2.63 -9.28 -7.08
N VAL A 18 2.79 -10.10 -8.11
CA VAL A 18 3.27 -11.49 -8.01
C VAL A 18 4.15 -11.82 -9.20
N MET A 19 5.05 -12.80 -9.04
CA MET A 19 5.80 -13.36 -10.18
C MET A 19 4.96 -14.43 -10.89
N GLU A 20 4.76 -14.25 -12.19
CA GLU A 20 4.10 -15.23 -13.08
C GLU A 20 4.88 -15.42 -14.36
N GLY A 21 5.21 -16.67 -14.69
CA GLY A 21 5.94 -16.99 -15.94
C GLY A 21 7.33 -16.35 -16.04
N GLY A 22 7.93 -15.94 -14.92
CA GLY A 22 9.22 -15.23 -14.89
C GLY A 22 9.10 -13.70 -14.91
N GLU A 23 7.89 -13.16 -15.05
CA GLU A 23 7.62 -11.71 -15.10
C GLU A 23 6.81 -11.25 -13.89
N PRO A 24 7.03 -10.03 -13.40
CA PRO A 24 6.22 -9.47 -12.32
C PRO A 24 4.89 -8.91 -12.86
N VAL A 25 3.78 -9.33 -12.27
CA VAL A 25 2.42 -8.92 -12.64
C VAL A 25 1.76 -8.17 -11.49
N VAL A 26 1.28 -6.97 -11.74
CA VAL A 26 0.47 -6.21 -10.77
C VAL A 26 -0.96 -6.73 -10.77
N ILE A 27 -1.44 -7.11 -9.61
CA ILE A 27 -2.78 -7.67 -9.42
C ILE A 27 -3.79 -6.53 -9.29
N ALA A 28 -4.82 -6.53 -10.14
CA ALA A 28 -5.95 -5.62 -9.99
C ALA A 28 -6.82 -6.03 -8.79
N ASN A 29 -7.33 -5.04 -8.06
CA ASN A 29 -8.24 -5.28 -6.95
C ASN A 29 -9.65 -5.64 -7.45
N SER A 30 -10.55 -5.99 -6.52
CA SER A 30 -11.93 -6.37 -6.85
C SER A 30 -12.74 -5.27 -7.54
N GLU A 31 -12.29 -4.01 -7.48
CA GLU A 31 -12.88 -2.86 -8.16
C GLU A 31 -12.24 -2.60 -9.55
N GLY A 32 -11.32 -3.46 -9.99
CA GLY A 32 -10.60 -3.37 -11.27
C GLY A 32 -9.44 -2.36 -11.28
N ALA A 33 -9.11 -1.73 -10.16
CA ALA A 33 -8.00 -0.79 -10.05
C ALA A 33 -6.69 -1.52 -9.70
N ARG A 34 -5.57 -1.02 -10.20
CA ARG A 34 -4.22 -1.59 -9.92
C ARG A 34 -3.63 -1.13 -8.59
N THR A 35 -4.22 -0.11 -7.98
CA THR A 35 -3.89 0.36 -6.63
C THR A 35 -5.13 0.41 -5.76
N THR A 36 -4.96 0.22 -4.45
CA THR A 36 -6.02 0.24 -3.45
C THR A 36 -5.77 1.39 -2.48
N PRO A 37 -6.70 2.34 -2.30
CA PRO A 37 -6.55 3.38 -1.29
C PRO A 37 -6.30 2.80 0.10
N SER A 38 -5.28 3.31 0.80
CA SER A 38 -4.92 2.91 2.17
C SER A 38 -5.88 3.55 3.19
N VAL A 39 -7.17 3.27 3.02
CA VAL A 39 -8.28 3.82 3.81
C VAL A 39 -9.09 2.67 4.41
N VAL A 40 -9.35 2.76 5.70
CA VAL A 40 -10.17 1.80 6.45
C VAL A 40 -11.33 2.54 7.10
N GLY A 41 -12.51 1.94 7.06
CA GLY A 41 -13.67 2.49 7.72
C GLY A 41 -14.63 1.41 8.21
N PHE A 42 -15.57 1.81 9.05
CA PHE A 42 -16.66 0.96 9.50
C PHE A 42 -18.00 1.63 9.18
N THR A 43 -18.94 0.86 8.68
CA THR A 43 -20.32 1.33 8.49
C THR A 43 -21.00 1.57 9.83
N LYS A 44 -22.15 2.22 9.82
CA LYS A 44 -22.99 2.37 11.03
C LYS A 44 -23.49 1.03 11.57
N THR A 45 -23.52 -0.01 10.75
CA THR A 45 -23.88 -1.38 11.11
C THR A 45 -22.70 -2.20 11.62
N GLY A 46 -21.48 -1.65 11.60
CA GLY A 46 -20.26 -2.29 12.09
C GLY A 46 -19.50 -3.08 11.03
N ASP A 47 -19.90 -2.99 9.74
CA ASP A 47 -19.20 -3.65 8.65
C ASP A 47 -17.90 -2.94 8.34
N ARG A 48 -16.81 -3.70 8.19
CA ARG A 48 -15.50 -3.17 7.83
C ARG A 48 -15.42 -2.88 6.34
N LEU A 49 -14.95 -1.70 6.00
CA LEU A 49 -14.69 -1.25 4.63
C LEU A 49 -13.20 -0.94 4.47
N VAL A 50 -12.61 -1.33 3.33
CA VAL A 50 -11.22 -1.04 3.00
C VAL A 50 -11.13 -0.58 1.54
N GLY A 51 -10.24 0.35 1.26
CA GLY A 51 -9.98 0.81 -0.10
C GLY A 51 -10.96 1.88 -0.57
N GLN A 52 -11.39 1.81 -1.82
CA GLN A 52 -12.20 2.83 -2.47
C GLN A 52 -13.57 3.01 -1.81
N VAL A 53 -14.17 1.92 -1.33
CA VAL A 53 -15.46 1.99 -0.62
C VAL A 53 -15.34 2.73 0.71
N ALA A 54 -14.25 2.52 1.45
CA ALA A 54 -13.97 3.27 2.67
C ALA A 54 -13.69 4.76 2.36
N LYS A 55 -12.92 5.05 1.30
CA LYS A 55 -12.62 6.42 0.85
C LYS A 55 -13.91 7.19 0.50
N ARG A 56 -14.86 6.53 -0.17
CA ARG A 56 -16.16 7.15 -0.52
C ARG A 56 -16.99 7.48 0.71
N GLN A 57 -17.05 6.60 1.71
CA GLN A 57 -17.85 6.87 2.91
C GLN A 57 -17.21 7.92 3.83
N ALA A 58 -15.93 8.24 3.69
CA ALA A 58 -15.22 9.21 4.55
C ALA A 58 -15.94 10.57 4.64
N ILE A 59 -16.62 10.99 3.58
CA ILE A 59 -17.40 12.25 3.54
C ILE A 59 -18.59 12.20 4.50
N THR A 60 -19.31 11.07 4.53
CA THR A 60 -20.57 10.93 5.29
C THR A 60 -20.38 10.28 6.65
N ASN A 61 -19.22 9.65 6.88
CA ASN A 61 -18.87 8.97 8.11
C ASN A 61 -17.38 9.16 8.47
N PRO A 62 -16.92 10.43 8.60
CA PRO A 62 -15.50 10.73 8.85
C PRO A 62 -15.01 10.19 10.20
N GLU A 63 -15.89 10.09 11.19
CA GLU A 63 -15.58 9.61 12.54
C GLU A 63 -15.17 8.12 12.57
N ASN A 64 -15.69 7.34 11.63
CA ASN A 64 -15.42 5.91 11.52
C ASN A 64 -14.60 5.56 10.28
N THR A 65 -13.81 6.51 9.77
CA THR A 65 -12.94 6.31 8.60
C THR A 65 -11.56 6.92 8.87
N VAL A 66 -10.52 6.13 8.65
CA VAL A 66 -9.12 6.53 8.83
C VAL A 66 -8.34 6.39 7.53
N SER A 67 -7.48 7.36 7.26
CA SER A 67 -6.52 7.37 6.15
C SER A 67 -5.12 7.72 6.66
N SER A 68 -4.08 7.45 5.85
CA SER A 68 -2.69 7.84 6.13
C SER A 68 -2.13 7.27 7.44
N ILE A 69 -2.64 6.13 7.92
CA ILE A 69 -2.25 5.52 9.20
C ILE A 69 -0.77 5.13 9.24
N LYS A 70 -0.15 4.88 8.08
CA LYS A 70 1.28 4.54 7.97
C LYS A 70 2.19 5.60 8.61
N ARG A 71 1.78 6.88 8.65
CA ARG A 71 2.51 7.96 9.33
C ARG A 71 2.60 7.78 10.85
N GLN A 72 1.74 6.94 11.41
CA GLN A 72 1.68 6.64 12.86
C GLN A 72 2.32 5.28 13.21
N MET A 73 2.88 4.56 12.23
CA MET A 73 3.55 3.27 12.49
C MET A 73 4.72 3.45 13.45
N GLY A 74 4.84 2.50 14.37
CA GLY A 74 5.88 2.52 15.41
C GLY A 74 5.64 3.57 16.53
N THR A 75 4.42 4.11 16.64
CA THR A 75 3.98 5.00 17.74
C THR A 75 2.87 4.36 18.54
N ASP A 76 2.55 4.91 19.71
CA ASP A 76 1.45 4.51 20.60
C ASP A 76 0.09 5.12 20.20
N HIS A 77 0.03 5.77 19.03
CA HIS A 77 -1.19 6.36 18.51
C HIS A 77 -2.29 5.31 18.36
N LYS A 78 -3.51 5.69 18.73
CA LYS A 78 -4.70 4.87 18.55
C LYS A 78 -5.78 5.66 17.84
N VAL A 79 -6.53 4.98 17.01
CA VAL A 79 -7.72 5.52 16.36
C VAL A 79 -8.95 4.79 16.88
N THR A 80 -10.02 5.54 17.14
CA THR A 80 -11.30 4.96 17.55
C THR A 80 -12.19 4.83 16.33
N LEU A 81 -12.56 3.61 15.99
CA LEU A 81 -13.46 3.28 14.88
C LEU A 81 -14.59 2.40 15.43
N ASN A 82 -15.82 2.80 15.17
CA ASN A 82 -17.02 2.08 15.67
C ASN A 82 -16.97 1.77 17.18
N GLY A 83 -16.48 2.74 17.98
CA GLY A 83 -16.38 2.61 19.43
C GLY A 83 -15.24 1.72 19.95
N LYS A 84 -14.40 1.15 19.07
CA LYS A 84 -13.22 0.34 19.42
C LYS A 84 -11.93 1.06 19.06
N GLU A 85 -10.92 0.97 19.91
CA GLU A 85 -9.58 1.48 19.65
C GLU A 85 -8.77 0.49 18.80
N TYR A 86 -8.06 1.02 17.81
CA TYR A 86 -7.14 0.26 16.94
C TYR A 86 -5.78 0.92 16.90
N THR A 87 -4.73 0.10 16.94
CA THR A 87 -3.35 0.55 16.72
C THR A 87 -3.07 0.74 15.22
N PRO A 88 -2.01 1.47 14.83
CA PRO A 88 -1.60 1.59 13.43
C PRO A 88 -1.34 0.23 12.77
N GLN A 89 -0.78 -0.74 13.50
CA GLN A 89 -0.54 -2.10 13.03
C GLN A 89 -1.86 -2.82 12.68
N GLN A 90 -2.86 -2.71 13.53
CA GLN A 90 -4.17 -3.33 13.30
C GLN A 90 -4.89 -2.73 12.09
N VAL A 91 -4.84 -1.41 11.94
CA VAL A 91 -5.43 -0.73 10.77
C VAL A 91 -4.67 -1.11 9.48
N SER A 92 -3.34 -1.13 9.53
CA SER A 92 -2.51 -1.55 8.38
C SER A 92 -2.76 -3.03 8.02
N ALA A 93 -2.97 -3.89 9.02
CA ALA A 93 -3.33 -5.29 8.80
C ALA A 93 -4.66 -5.44 8.02
N MET A 94 -5.65 -4.57 8.28
CA MET A 94 -6.91 -4.60 7.51
C MET A 94 -6.68 -4.27 6.03
N ILE A 95 -5.75 -3.36 5.72
CA ILE A 95 -5.34 -3.06 4.33
C ILE A 95 -4.65 -4.28 3.72
N LEU A 96 -3.69 -4.87 4.44
CA LEU A 96 -2.96 -6.06 3.99
C LEU A 96 -3.90 -7.25 3.76
N GLN A 97 -4.92 -7.44 4.59
CA GLN A 97 -5.94 -8.49 4.40
C GLN A 97 -6.73 -8.28 3.10
N LYS A 98 -7.09 -7.03 2.76
CA LYS A 98 -7.76 -6.73 1.49
C LYS A 98 -6.85 -7.09 0.30
N LEU A 99 -5.58 -6.67 0.33
CA LEU A 99 -4.62 -7.00 -0.74
C LEU A 99 -4.38 -8.51 -0.86
N LYS A 100 -4.29 -9.21 0.29
CA LYS A 100 -4.21 -10.68 0.32
C LYS A 100 -5.44 -11.32 -0.33
N ALA A 101 -6.64 -10.88 0.04
CA ALA A 101 -7.88 -11.41 -0.52
C ALA A 101 -7.99 -11.16 -2.04
N ASP A 102 -7.54 -9.98 -2.52
CA ASP A 102 -7.49 -9.70 -3.95
C ASP A 102 -6.48 -10.60 -4.67
N ALA A 103 -5.31 -10.84 -4.06
CA ALA A 103 -4.31 -11.75 -4.61
C ALA A 103 -4.81 -13.21 -4.63
N GLU A 104 -5.46 -13.68 -3.57
CA GLU A 104 -6.07 -15.03 -3.52
C GLU A 104 -7.17 -15.20 -4.56
N ALA A 105 -7.98 -14.15 -4.77
CA ALA A 105 -9.02 -14.17 -5.81
C ALA A 105 -8.44 -14.22 -7.23
N TYR A 106 -7.33 -13.53 -7.46
CA TYR A 106 -6.62 -13.53 -8.74
C TYR A 106 -5.93 -14.87 -9.01
N LEU A 107 -5.19 -15.40 -8.01
CA LEU A 107 -4.40 -16.63 -8.15
C LEU A 107 -5.24 -17.91 -8.08
N GLY A 108 -6.45 -17.86 -7.51
CA GLY A 108 -7.29 -19.03 -7.25
C GLY A 108 -6.75 -19.98 -6.18
N GLU A 109 -5.75 -19.55 -5.39
CA GLU A 109 -5.14 -20.33 -4.31
C GLU A 109 -4.87 -19.46 -3.07
N PRO A 110 -4.76 -20.08 -1.86
CA PRO A 110 -4.41 -19.32 -0.64
C PRO A 110 -3.03 -18.71 -0.72
N VAL A 111 -2.91 -17.46 -0.25
CA VAL A 111 -1.65 -16.72 -0.11
C VAL A 111 -1.24 -16.64 1.35
N THR A 112 -0.09 -17.19 1.69
CA THR A 112 0.40 -17.25 3.08
C THR A 112 1.70 -16.49 3.30
N GLU A 113 2.40 -16.07 2.23
CA GLU A 113 3.72 -15.48 2.31
C GLU A 113 3.78 -14.17 1.51
N ALA A 114 4.51 -13.18 2.05
CA ALA A 114 4.68 -11.88 1.41
C ALA A 114 6.06 -11.27 1.64
N VAL A 115 6.46 -10.42 0.69
CA VAL A 115 7.47 -9.37 0.86
C VAL A 115 6.70 -8.06 0.98
N ILE A 116 6.98 -7.27 2.03
CA ILE A 116 6.30 -6.00 2.30
C ILE A 116 7.32 -4.86 2.28
N THR A 117 6.98 -3.75 1.65
CA THR A 117 7.87 -2.60 1.56
C THR A 117 7.69 -1.61 2.70
N VAL A 118 8.76 -0.90 3.01
CA VAL A 118 8.78 0.22 3.96
C VAL A 118 9.63 1.36 3.39
N PRO A 119 9.36 2.61 3.79
CA PRO A 119 10.27 3.72 3.50
C PRO A 119 11.70 3.41 3.97
N ALA A 120 12.70 3.80 3.19
CA ALA A 120 14.10 3.51 3.52
C ALA A 120 14.50 4.13 4.86
N TYR A 121 13.94 5.29 5.20
CA TYR A 121 14.23 6.05 6.43
C TYR A 121 13.37 5.64 7.63
N PHE A 122 12.59 4.54 7.52
CA PHE A 122 11.89 3.96 8.68
C PHE A 122 12.89 3.43 9.71
N ASN A 123 12.65 3.79 10.98
CA ASN A 123 13.39 3.23 12.10
C ASN A 123 12.95 1.80 12.42
N ASP A 124 13.69 1.13 13.31
CA ASP A 124 13.45 -0.26 13.71
C ASP A 124 12.01 -0.49 14.21
N SER A 125 11.49 0.41 15.04
CA SER A 125 10.11 0.33 15.57
C SER A 125 9.05 0.32 14.46
N GLN A 126 9.23 1.13 13.42
CA GLN A 126 8.32 1.23 12.30
C GLN A 126 8.41 -0.02 11.40
N ARG A 127 9.60 -0.58 11.22
CA ARG A 127 9.84 -1.83 10.49
C ARG A 127 9.18 -3.02 11.18
N GLN A 128 9.41 -3.15 12.50
CA GLN A 128 8.79 -4.21 13.29
C GLN A 128 7.26 -4.08 13.29
N ALA A 129 6.72 -2.87 13.47
CA ALA A 129 5.28 -2.63 13.40
C ALA A 129 4.67 -3.02 12.05
N THR A 130 5.41 -2.83 10.94
CA THR A 130 4.98 -3.28 9.62
C THR A 130 4.98 -4.81 9.50
N LYS A 131 6.00 -5.48 10.07
CA LYS A 131 6.07 -6.94 10.12
C LYS A 131 4.92 -7.52 10.97
N ASP A 132 4.62 -6.90 12.10
CA ASP A 132 3.49 -7.28 12.98
C ASP A 132 2.15 -7.13 12.25
N ALA A 133 1.96 -6.03 11.49
CA ALA A 133 0.77 -5.84 10.67
C ALA A 133 0.60 -6.97 9.63
N GLY A 134 1.69 -7.41 9.00
CA GLY A 134 1.67 -8.58 8.10
C GLY A 134 1.26 -9.86 8.84
N THR A 135 1.79 -10.10 10.03
CA THR A 135 1.44 -11.26 10.86
C THR A 135 -0.04 -11.24 11.26
N ILE A 136 -0.56 -10.08 11.70
CA ILE A 136 -1.98 -9.88 12.03
C ILE A 136 -2.87 -10.13 10.80
N ALA A 137 -2.38 -9.77 9.59
CA ALA A 137 -3.10 -10.05 8.35
C ALA A 137 -3.07 -11.53 7.92
N GLY A 138 -2.41 -12.41 8.67
CA GLY A 138 -2.24 -13.82 8.35
C GLY A 138 -1.22 -14.07 7.23
N LEU A 139 -0.19 -13.22 7.15
CA LEU A 139 0.92 -13.34 6.22
C LEU A 139 2.22 -13.66 6.98
N ASN A 140 2.95 -14.67 6.53
CA ASN A 140 4.34 -14.89 6.91
C ASN A 140 5.21 -13.90 6.11
N VAL A 141 5.65 -12.83 6.76
CA VAL A 141 6.49 -11.80 6.15
C VAL A 141 7.91 -12.33 5.97
N LYS A 142 8.23 -12.76 4.76
CA LYS A 142 9.53 -13.34 4.40
C LYS A 142 10.65 -12.29 4.39
N ARG A 143 10.31 -11.08 3.97
CA ARG A 143 11.24 -9.95 3.92
C ARG A 143 10.51 -8.62 4.08
N ILE A 144 11.10 -7.71 4.82
CA ILE A 144 10.83 -6.27 4.74
C ILE A 144 11.92 -5.69 3.81
N ILE A 145 11.50 -4.96 2.78
CA ILE A 145 12.40 -4.34 1.80
C ILE A 145 12.14 -2.83 1.72
N ASN A 146 13.17 -2.03 1.52
CA ASN A 146 13.01 -0.59 1.35
C ASN A 146 12.35 -0.24 0.01
N GLU A 147 11.42 0.73 0.02
CA GLU A 147 10.69 1.17 -1.18
C GLU A 147 11.61 1.58 -2.34
N PRO A 148 12.65 2.44 -2.14
CA PRO A 148 13.55 2.79 -3.23
C PRO A 148 14.38 1.61 -3.74
N THR A 149 14.69 0.66 -2.86
CA THR A 149 15.41 -0.56 -3.23
C THR A 149 14.51 -1.48 -4.08
N ALA A 150 13.24 -1.62 -3.70
CA ALA A 150 12.27 -2.36 -4.52
C ALA A 150 12.09 -1.69 -5.90
N ALA A 151 11.96 -0.37 -5.95
CA ALA A 151 11.85 0.36 -7.21
C ALA A 151 13.08 0.17 -8.13
N SER A 152 14.29 0.08 -7.55
CA SER A 152 15.51 -0.21 -8.32
C SER A 152 15.51 -1.62 -8.91
N LEU A 153 15.00 -2.62 -8.18
CA LEU A 153 14.83 -3.97 -8.73
C LEU A 153 13.86 -3.99 -9.92
N ALA A 154 12.75 -3.27 -9.81
CA ALA A 154 11.80 -3.14 -10.92
C ALA A 154 12.39 -2.46 -12.16
N TYR A 155 13.30 -1.50 -11.96
CA TYR A 155 14.03 -0.85 -13.05
C TYR A 155 15.12 -1.74 -13.63
N GLY A 156 15.82 -2.49 -12.78
CA GLY A 156 17.08 -3.15 -13.11
C GLY A 156 16.97 -4.59 -13.57
N ILE A 157 15.78 -5.21 -13.52
CA ILE A 157 15.63 -6.64 -13.84
C ILE A 157 16.19 -7.04 -15.23
N ASP A 158 16.17 -6.09 -16.18
CA ASP A 158 16.65 -6.28 -17.57
C ASP A 158 17.97 -5.58 -17.86
N LYS A 159 18.67 -5.05 -16.84
CA LYS A 159 19.88 -4.25 -17.03
C LYS A 159 21.11 -5.06 -16.63
N GLU A 160 22.05 -5.19 -17.55
CA GLU A 160 23.34 -5.87 -17.34
C GLU A 160 24.50 -4.90 -17.08
N ASP A 161 24.33 -3.60 -17.46
CA ASP A 161 25.39 -2.59 -17.35
C ASP A 161 25.56 -2.11 -15.91
N ASP A 162 26.80 -1.95 -15.49
CA ASP A 162 27.17 -1.27 -14.24
C ASP A 162 26.70 0.18 -14.26
N GLN A 163 25.91 0.57 -13.29
CA GLN A 163 25.39 1.93 -13.22
C GLN A 163 25.12 2.38 -11.79
N LYS A 164 25.30 3.67 -11.55
CA LYS A 164 24.85 4.36 -10.34
C LYS A 164 23.59 5.11 -10.64
N ILE A 165 22.56 4.87 -9.86
CA ILE A 165 21.26 5.52 -10.00
C ILE A 165 20.86 6.22 -8.72
N MET A 166 20.03 7.24 -8.83
CA MET A 166 19.29 7.80 -7.70
C MET A 166 17.84 7.40 -7.80
N VAL A 167 17.28 6.90 -6.73
CA VAL A 167 15.83 6.75 -6.56
C VAL A 167 15.35 7.90 -5.70
N TYR A 168 14.48 8.74 -6.27
CA TYR A 168 13.81 9.86 -5.61
C TYR A 168 12.35 9.46 -5.42
N ASP A 169 11.99 9.09 -4.21
CA ASP A 169 10.66 8.59 -3.87
C ASP A 169 9.91 9.62 -3.02
N LEU A 170 8.93 10.31 -3.63
CA LEU A 170 8.02 11.21 -2.96
C LEU A 170 6.61 10.63 -2.99
N GLY A 171 6.30 9.90 -1.93
CA GLY A 171 5.00 9.27 -1.72
C GLY A 171 3.93 10.22 -1.20
N GLY A 172 2.87 9.66 -0.61
CA GLY A 172 1.81 10.44 0.04
C GLY A 172 2.20 10.99 1.40
N GLY A 173 3.06 10.29 2.15
CA GLY A 173 3.40 10.65 3.54
C GLY A 173 4.87 10.76 3.86
N THR A 174 5.74 10.19 3.03
CA THR A 174 7.19 10.12 3.24
C THR A 174 7.94 10.54 1.98
N PHE A 175 9.16 11.01 2.19
CA PHE A 175 10.13 11.29 1.15
C PHE A 175 11.41 10.50 1.44
N ASP A 176 11.86 9.72 0.47
CA ASP A 176 13.11 8.98 0.52
C ASP A 176 13.96 9.25 -0.73
N VAL A 177 15.27 9.30 -0.54
CA VAL A 177 16.24 9.35 -1.62
C VAL A 177 17.34 8.35 -1.35
N SER A 178 17.62 7.47 -2.31
CA SER A 178 18.67 6.46 -2.21
C SER A 178 19.58 6.50 -3.43
N ILE A 179 20.88 6.36 -3.18
CA ILE A 179 21.89 6.16 -4.21
C ILE A 179 22.19 4.66 -4.25
N ILE A 180 22.04 4.09 -5.43
CA ILE A 180 22.13 2.63 -5.62
C ILE A 180 23.11 2.34 -6.74
N GLU A 181 24.03 1.42 -6.51
CA GLU A 181 24.91 0.83 -7.52
C GLU A 181 24.34 -0.52 -7.96
N MET A 182 24.27 -0.70 -9.26
CA MET A 182 23.76 -1.91 -9.89
C MET A 182 24.79 -2.43 -10.89
N GLY A 183 25.05 -3.73 -10.87
CA GLY A 183 25.98 -4.38 -11.80
C GLY A 183 26.18 -5.85 -11.43
N ASP A 184 26.48 -6.70 -12.41
CA ASP A 184 26.77 -8.14 -12.24
C ASP A 184 25.72 -8.90 -11.39
N GLY A 185 24.46 -8.52 -11.47
CA GLY A 185 23.38 -9.10 -10.66
C GLY A 185 23.35 -8.65 -9.19
N VAL A 186 24.19 -7.70 -8.80
CA VAL A 186 24.22 -7.10 -7.45
C VAL A 186 23.53 -5.73 -7.51
N THR A 187 22.64 -5.50 -6.57
CA THR A 187 22.04 -4.19 -6.29
C THR A 187 22.44 -3.77 -4.88
N GLU A 188 23.30 -2.77 -4.78
CA GLU A 188 23.85 -2.28 -3.52
C GLU A 188 23.41 -0.83 -3.28
N VAL A 189 22.82 -0.58 -2.11
CA VAL A 189 22.53 0.78 -1.64
C VAL A 189 23.81 1.38 -1.07
N LEU A 190 24.28 2.49 -1.66
CA LEU A 190 25.47 3.21 -1.19
C LEU A 190 25.13 4.20 -0.08
N ALA A 191 24.01 4.89 -0.20
CA ALA A 191 23.53 5.85 0.80
C ALA A 191 22.03 6.03 0.67
N THR A 192 21.39 6.34 1.80
CA THR A 192 19.98 6.72 1.86
C THR A 192 19.77 7.90 2.79
N ASN A 193 18.81 8.76 2.48
CA ASN A 193 18.39 9.87 3.32
C ASN A 193 16.90 10.15 3.08
N GLY A 194 16.21 10.90 3.97
CA GLY A 194 14.80 11.14 3.77
C GLY A 194 14.15 12.02 4.84
N ASP A 195 12.83 12.14 4.73
CA ASP A 195 11.95 12.83 5.68
C ASP A 195 10.66 12.01 5.82
N THR A 196 10.45 11.40 6.98
CA THR A 196 9.29 10.53 7.26
C THR A 196 7.98 11.31 7.45
N HIS A 197 8.02 12.65 7.38
CA HIS A 197 6.88 13.54 7.54
C HIS A 197 6.81 14.59 6.40
N LEU A 198 7.16 14.17 5.18
CA LEU A 198 7.05 14.98 3.97
C LEU A 198 6.48 14.12 2.84
N GLY A 199 5.35 14.52 2.28
CA GLY A 199 4.71 13.80 1.18
C GLY A 199 3.49 14.52 0.65
N GLY A 200 2.76 13.88 -0.26
CA GLY A 200 1.59 14.44 -0.94
C GLY A 200 0.50 14.98 -0.01
N ASP A 201 0.33 14.38 1.17
CA ASP A 201 -0.61 14.86 2.20
C ASP A 201 -0.25 16.27 2.71
N ASP A 202 1.04 16.63 2.73
CA ASP A 202 1.48 17.96 3.15
C ASP A 202 1.19 18.99 2.06
N PHE A 203 1.31 18.61 0.79
CA PHE A 203 0.87 19.44 -0.34
C PHE A 203 -0.64 19.65 -0.31
N ASP A 204 -1.42 18.61 -0.04
CA ASP A 204 -2.88 18.72 0.13
C ASP A 204 -3.22 19.65 1.29
N GLN A 205 -2.51 19.58 2.40
CA GLN A 205 -2.74 20.43 3.57
C GLN A 205 -2.56 21.91 3.24
N ARG A 206 -1.59 22.27 2.39
CA ARG A 206 -1.41 23.67 1.92
C ARG A 206 -2.63 24.17 1.14
N ILE A 207 -3.21 23.32 0.32
CA ILE A 207 -4.44 23.65 -0.44
C ILE A 207 -5.63 23.76 0.51
N ILE A 208 -5.78 22.84 1.46
CA ILE A 208 -6.84 22.86 2.47
C ILE A 208 -6.80 24.17 3.27
N ASP A 209 -5.61 24.55 3.76
CA ASP A 209 -5.44 25.75 4.56
C ASP A 209 -5.75 27.01 3.73
N TRP A 210 -5.32 27.05 2.46
CA TRP A 210 -5.62 28.15 1.56
C TRP A 210 -7.14 28.28 1.31
N MET A 211 -7.84 27.18 1.02
CA MET A 211 -9.30 27.18 0.83
C MET A 211 -10.05 27.60 2.10
N ALA A 212 -9.65 27.02 3.25
CA ALA A 212 -10.28 27.32 4.54
C ALA A 212 -10.09 28.78 4.94
N TYR A 213 -8.89 29.33 4.72
CA TYR A 213 -8.59 30.74 5.01
C TYR A 213 -9.42 31.69 4.12
N ALA A 214 -9.49 31.43 2.83
CA ALA A 214 -10.29 32.23 1.90
C ALA A 214 -11.77 32.22 2.29
N PHE A 215 -12.32 31.03 2.56
CA PHE A 215 -13.73 30.89 2.98
C PHE A 215 -14.01 31.58 4.32
N GLN A 216 -13.10 31.44 5.29
CA GLN A 216 -13.22 32.07 6.60
C GLN A 216 -13.19 33.61 6.49
N THR A 217 -12.36 34.14 5.60
CA THR A 217 -12.27 35.60 5.36
C THR A 217 -13.57 36.16 4.79
N GLU A 218 -14.22 35.43 3.89
CA GLU A 218 -15.45 35.83 3.22
C GLU A 218 -16.70 35.60 4.08
N ASN A 219 -16.77 34.43 4.76
CA ASN A 219 -17.99 33.96 5.42
C ASN A 219 -17.89 33.93 6.96
N GLY A 220 -16.72 34.19 7.54
CA GLY A 220 -16.51 34.14 8.99
C GLY A 220 -16.47 32.72 9.58
N ILE A 221 -16.54 31.67 8.77
CA ILE A 221 -16.67 30.27 9.19
C ILE A 221 -15.40 29.51 8.84
N ASP A 222 -14.77 28.85 9.82
CA ASP A 222 -13.65 27.93 9.59
C ASP A 222 -14.17 26.51 9.29
N LEU A 223 -14.12 26.12 8.03
CA LEU A 223 -14.59 24.81 7.53
C LEU A 223 -13.85 23.62 8.15
N ARG A 224 -12.64 23.82 8.67
CA ARG A 224 -11.84 22.75 9.28
C ARG A 224 -12.41 22.27 10.62
N LYS A 225 -13.29 23.05 11.25
CA LYS A 225 -13.97 22.69 12.51
C LYS A 225 -15.13 21.74 12.31
N ASP A 226 -15.68 21.66 11.11
CA ASP A 226 -16.71 20.68 10.73
C ASP A 226 -16.04 19.49 10.04
N LYS A 227 -16.18 18.30 10.62
CA LYS A 227 -15.50 17.08 10.12
C LYS A 227 -15.94 16.70 8.70
N MET A 228 -17.21 16.91 8.35
CA MET A 228 -17.70 16.62 7.01
C MET A 228 -17.16 17.64 5.99
N ALA A 229 -17.17 18.92 6.35
CA ALA A 229 -16.58 19.97 5.51
C ALA A 229 -15.07 19.75 5.34
N ALA A 230 -14.33 19.45 6.43
CA ALA A 230 -12.92 19.15 6.40
C ALA A 230 -12.59 17.97 5.48
N GLN A 231 -13.38 16.89 5.52
CA GLN A 231 -13.20 15.74 4.64
C GLN A 231 -13.47 16.08 3.16
N ARG A 232 -14.46 16.93 2.90
CA ARG A 232 -14.72 17.43 1.54
C ARG A 232 -13.61 18.33 1.03
N LEU A 233 -13.05 19.20 1.88
CA LEU A 233 -11.85 19.98 1.55
C LEU A 233 -10.66 19.09 1.22
N LYS A 234 -10.42 18.03 2.01
CA LYS A 234 -9.33 17.07 1.78
C LYS A 234 -9.47 16.39 0.40
N GLY A 235 -10.66 15.90 0.08
CA GLY A 235 -10.91 15.27 -1.23
C GLY A 235 -10.75 16.24 -2.40
N ALA A 236 -11.19 17.49 -2.24
CA ALA A 236 -11.04 18.52 -3.26
C ALA A 236 -9.57 18.96 -3.45
N ALA A 237 -8.81 19.05 -2.36
CA ALA A 237 -7.38 19.39 -2.39
C ALA A 237 -6.58 18.31 -3.12
N GLU A 238 -6.77 17.02 -2.77
CA GLU A 238 -6.12 15.90 -3.44
C GLU A 238 -6.46 15.89 -4.95
N LYS A 239 -7.73 16.05 -5.29
CA LYS A 239 -8.17 16.12 -6.69
C LYS A 239 -7.52 17.28 -7.44
N ALA A 240 -7.52 18.48 -6.87
CA ALA A 240 -6.91 19.66 -7.48
C ALA A 240 -5.40 19.49 -7.67
N LYS A 241 -4.68 18.92 -6.68
CA LYS A 241 -3.25 18.57 -6.79
C LYS A 241 -3.00 17.64 -7.97
N ILE A 242 -3.80 16.59 -8.13
CA ILE A 242 -3.68 15.62 -9.23
C ILE A 242 -3.94 16.31 -10.58
N GLU A 243 -5.02 17.08 -10.71
CA GLU A 243 -5.36 17.80 -11.93
C GLU A 243 -4.27 18.80 -12.35
N LEU A 244 -3.68 19.52 -11.37
CA LEU A 244 -2.60 20.48 -11.61
C LEU A 244 -1.28 19.83 -12.04
N SER A 245 -1.13 18.52 -11.98
CA SER A 245 0.00 17.81 -12.57
C SER A 245 -0.01 17.87 -14.11
N SER A 246 -1.19 17.99 -14.72
CA SER A 246 -1.36 18.09 -16.19
C SER A 246 -1.97 19.42 -16.63
N ALA A 247 -2.92 19.99 -15.88
CA ALA A 247 -3.60 21.24 -16.18
C ALA A 247 -2.93 22.46 -15.55
N MET A 248 -3.20 23.66 -16.11
CA MET A 248 -2.68 24.94 -15.57
C MET A 248 -3.59 25.52 -14.47
N SER A 249 -4.82 25.02 -14.37
CA SER A 249 -5.77 25.39 -13.32
C SER A 249 -6.72 24.25 -13.01
N SER A 250 -7.25 24.22 -11.81
CA SER A 250 -8.28 23.30 -11.32
C SER A 250 -9.42 24.10 -10.72
N GLN A 251 -10.65 23.77 -11.11
CA GLN A 251 -11.87 24.34 -10.53
C GLN A 251 -12.29 23.52 -9.31
N ILE A 252 -12.36 24.17 -8.16
CA ILE A 252 -12.81 23.59 -6.90
C ILE A 252 -14.23 24.07 -6.62
N ASN A 253 -15.21 23.20 -6.77
CA ASN A 253 -16.61 23.51 -6.51
C ASN A 253 -17.18 22.56 -5.47
N LEU A 254 -17.52 23.07 -4.28
CA LEU A 254 -18.10 22.33 -3.17
C LEU A 254 -19.43 22.97 -2.75
N PRO A 255 -20.51 22.61 -3.44
CA PRO A 255 -21.84 23.13 -3.12
C PRO A 255 -22.29 22.63 -1.74
N PHE A 256 -23.03 23.47 -1.01
CA PHE A 256 -23.58 23.14 0.33
C PHE A 256 -22.48 22.64 1.28
N ILE A 257 -21.33 23.34 1.33
CA ILE A 257 -20.20 22.94 2.18
C ILE A 257 -20.54 23.14 3.67
N THR A 258 -21.29 24.16 3.98
CA THR A 258 -21.82 24.48 5.32
C THR A 258 -23.08 25.34 5.21
N ALA A 259 -23.67 25.73 6.35
CA ALA A 259 -24.79 26.67 6.41
C ALA A 259 -24.68 27.57 7.66
N ASP A 260 -25.20 28.78 7.58
CA ASP A 260 -25.41 29.70 8.70
C ASP A 260 -26.86 30.23 8.75
N ALA A 261 -27.11 31.24 9.58
CA ALA A 261 -28.44 31.85 9.72
C ALA A 261 -28.97 32.48 8.42
N THR A 262 -28.11 32.77 7.46
CA THR A 262 -28.47 33.33 6.14
C THR A 262 -28.73 32.26 5.08
N GLY A 263 -28.47 30.98 5.39
CA GLY A 263 -28.74 29.86 4.50
C GLY A 263 -27.49 29.06 4.15
N PRO A 264 -27.57 28.16 3.14
CA PRO A 264 -26.47 27.33 2.71
C PRO A 264 -25.33 28.16 2.09
N LYS A 265 -24.09 27.74 2.35
CA LYS A 265 -22.88 28.32 1.81
C LYS A 265 -22.19 27.33 0.86
N HIS A 266 -21.55 27.89 -0.15
CA HIS A 266 -20.84 27.14 -1.19
C HIS A 266 -19.41 27.63 -1.26
N LEU A 267 -18.47 26.71 -1.57
CA LEU A 267 -17.10 27.09 -1.89
C LEU A 267 -16.89 26.87 -3.39
N ASP A 268 -16.58 27.93 -4.11
CA ASP A 268 -16.27 27.92 -5.54
C ASP A 268 -15.02 28.76 -5.78
N MET A 269 -13.92 28.06 -6.13
CA MET A 269 -12.59 28.67 -6.27
C MET A 269 -11.84 28.04 -7.43
N THR A 270 -10.96 28.83 -8.05
CA THR A 270 -10.00 28.33 -9.05
C THR A 270 -8.60 28.34 -8.45
N LEU A 271 -7.95 27.17 -8.40
CA LEU A 271 -6.56 27.04 -8.03
C LEU A 271 -5.71 26.95 -9.30
N THR A 272 -4.82 27.92 -9.50
CA THR A 272 -3.86 27.87 -10.63
C THR A 272 -2.61 27.09 -10.21
N ARG A 273 -1.90 26.49 -11.18
CA ARG A 273 -0.59 25.84 -10.96
C ARG A 273 0.43 26.82 -10.36
N ALA A 274 0.42 28.07 -10.79
CA ALA A 274 1.32 29.10 -10.24
C ALA A 274 1.04 29.33 -8.75
N LYS A 275 -0.25 29.43 -8.34
CA LYS A 275 -0.61 29.57 -6.93
C LYS A 275 -0.30 28.31 -6.12
N PHE A 276 -0.52 27.13 -6.69
CA PHE A 276 -0.13 25.87 -6.05
C PHE A 276 1.39 25.80 -5.82
N ASN A 277 2.19 26.15 -6.82
CA ASN A 277 3.65 26.20 -6.68
C ASN A 277 4.10 27.20 -5.60
N GLU A 278 3.45 28.37 -5.51
CA GLU A 278 3.70 29.35 -4.44
C GLU A 278 3.42 28.75 -3.05
N LEU A 279 2.27 28.09 -2.88
CA LEU A 279 1.84 27.50 -1.62
C LEU A 279 2.75 26.35 -1.14
N THR A 280 3.45 25.69 -2.06
CA THR A 280 4.19 24.44 -1.80
C THR A 280 5.69 24.55 -2.05
N ALA A 281 6.20 25.75 -2.34
CA ALA A 281 7.61 25.97 -2.68
C ALA A 281 8.56 25.45 -1.59
N ASP A 282 8.24 25.72 -0.33
CA ASP A 282 9.04 25.26 0.82
C ASP A 282 9.06 23.74 0.96
N LEU A 283 7.97 23.03 0.60
CA LEU A 283 7.91 21.57 0.61
C LEU A 283 8.83 20.98 -0.47
N VAL A 284 8.85 21.58 -1.64
CA VAL A 284 9.75 21.17 -2.73
C VAL A 284 11.21 21.40 -2.32
N ASP A 285 11.52 22.56 -1.76
CA ASP A 285 12.89 22.89 -1.31
C ASP A 285 13.37 21.97 -0.19
N ARG A 286 12.49 21.52 0.70
CA ARG A 286 12.80 20.55 1.76
C ARG A 286 13.34 19.24 1.20
N THR A 287 12.89 18.79 0.04
CA THR A 287 13.38 17.53 -0.57
C THR A 287 14.82 17.63 -1.04
N MET A 288 15.33 18.82 -1.37
CA MET A 288 16.68 19.00 -1.92
C MET A 288 17.79 18.79 -0.87
N THR A 289 17.51 19.02 0.41
CA THR A 289 18.49 18.79 1.47
C THR A 289 18.86 17.30 1.61
N PRO A 290 17.91 16.34 1.71
CA PRO A 290 18.22 14.90 1.66
C PRO A 290 18.92 14.47 0.37
N VAL A 291 18.57 15.04 -0.80
CA VAL A 291 19.24 14.74 -2.08
C VAL A 291 20.73 15.05 -2.01
N ARG A 292 21.09 16.25 -1.54
CA ARG A 292 22.50 16.65 -1.40
C ARG A 292 23.25 15.78 -0.38
N LYS A 293 22.60 15.46 0.75
CA LYS A 293 23.19 14.60 1.79
C LYS A 293 23.43 13.18 1.27
N ALA A 294 22.50 12.59 0.55
CA ALA A 294 22.68 11.26 -0.01
C ALA A 294 23.86 11.20 -1.00
N LEU A 295 24.02 12.20 -1.87
CA LEU A 295 25.17 12.33 -2.76
C LEU A 295 26.49 12.47 -1.98
N GLN A 296 26.50 13.32 -0.95
CA GLN A 296 27.66 13.53 -0.09
C GLN A 296 28.05 12.25 0.63
N ASP A 297 27.07 11.53 1.22
CA ASP A 297 27.30 10.28 1.95
C ASP A 297 27.82 9.16 1.03
N ALA A 298 27.34 9.10 -0.21
CA ALA A 298 27.84 8.18 -1.23
C ALA A 298 29.20 8.59 -1.83
N GLY A 299 29.72 9.80 -1.51
CA GLY A 299 30.95 10.33 -2.11
C GLY A 299 30.83 10.62 -3.62
N LEU A 300 29.62 10.90 -4.10
CA LEU A 300 29.32 11.07 -5.52
C LEU A 300 28.89 12.50 -5.85
N ARG A 301 29.10 12.87 -7.11
CA ARG A 301 28.52 14.08 -7.72
C ARG A 301 27.30 13.71 -8.55
N ALA A 302 26.43 14.65 -8.80
CA ALA A 302 25.26 14.45 -9.67
C ALA A 302 25.64 13.91 -11.07
N SER A 303 26.81 14.31 -11.60
CA SER A 303 27.34 13.82 -12.89
C SER A 303 27.72 12.33 -12.91
N ASP A 304 27.88 11.73 -11.76
CA ASP A 304 28.28 10.31 -11.63
C ASP A 304 27.05 9.39 -11.69
N LEU A 305 25.84 9.99 -11.63
CA LEU A 305 24.57 9.27 -11.74
C LEU A 305 24.21 9.01 -13.21
N LYS A 306 23.93 7.76 -13.54
CA LYS A 306 23.43 7.35 -14.86
C LYS A 306 21.96 7.70 -15.07
N LYS A 307 21.15 7.55 -14.03
CA LYS A 307 19.70 7.79 -14.03
C LYS A 307 19.21 8.31 -12.68
N VAL A 308 18.10 9.04 -12.74
CA VAL A 308 17.30 9.43 -11.57
C VAL A 308 15.90 8.87 -11.78
N LEU A 309 15.49 7.93 -10.95
CA LEU A 309 14.17 7.31 -11.00
C LEU A 309 13.20 8.10 -10.12
N MET A 310 12.08 8.52 -10.71
CA MET A 310 11.02 9.24 -10.00
C MET A 310 9.96 8.24 -9.54
N VAL A 311 9.84 8.05 -8.24
CA VAL A 311 8.95 7.08 -7.58
C VAL A 311 7.97 7.83 -6.67
N GLY A 312 6.80 7.23 -6.44
CA GLY A 312 5.72 7.85 -5.66
C GLY A 312 4.89 8.85 -6.46
N GLY A 313 3.58 8.86 -6.22
CA GLY A 313 2.62 9.65 -7.00
C GLY A 313 2.87 11.16 -6.98
N SER A 314 3.49 11.69 -5.90
CA SER A 314 3.77 13.13 -5.75
C SER A 314 4.93 13.61 -6.65
N THR A 315 5.73 12.72 -7.22
CA THR A 315 6.75 13.07 -8.24
C THR A 315 6.15 13.50 -9.58
N ARG A 316 4.85 13.31 -9.76
CA ARG A 316 4.11 13.83 -10.92
C ARG A 316 3.89 15.34 -10.88
N ILE A 317 4.12 15.98 -9.72
CA ILE A 317 4.03 17.44 -9.55
C ILE A 317 5.14 18.11 -10.37
N PRO A 318 4.80 18.99 -11.36
CA PRO A 318 5.81 19.59 -12.24
C PRO A 318 6.92 20.34 -11.49
N ALA A 319 6.59 21.07 -10.42
CA ALA A 319 7.58 21.80 -9.64
C ALA A 319 8.61 20.87 -8.98
N VAL A 320 8.21 19.67 -8.55
CA VAL A 320 9.11 18.64 -8.01
C VAL A 320 10.06 18.14 -9.09
N TYR A 321 9.50 17.78 -10.25
CA TYR A 321 10.29 17.33 -11.39
C TYR A 321 11.34 18.37 -11.83
N ASP A 322 10.92 19.63 -11.97
CA ASP A 322 11.79 20.73 -12.37
C ASP A 322 12.89 21.00 -11.33
N ALA A 323 12.57 20.90 -10.03
CA ALA A 323 13.54 21.05 -8.95
C ALA A 323 14.61 19.96 -9.00
N VAL A 324 14.22 18.69 -9.17
CA VAL A 324 15.16 17.56 -9.31
C VAL A 324 16.03 17.73 -10.54
N LYS A 325 15.43 18.05 -11.69
CA LYS A 325 16.16 18.31 -12.94
C LYS A 325 17.20 19.42 -12.77
N LYS A 326 16.83 20.50 -12.12
CA LYS A 326 17.71 21.66 -11.87
C LYS A 326 18.84 21.30 -10.91
N GLU A 327 18.52 20.63 -9.80
CA GLU A 327 19.50 20.27 -8.75
C GLU A 327 20.57 19.31 -9.28
N LEU A 328 20.15 18.31 -10.04
CA LEU A 328 21.02 17.23 -10.53
C LEU A 328 21.56 17.50 -11.94
N ASN A 329 21.11 18.56 -12.60
CA ASN A 329 21.47 18.90 -13.98
C ASN A 329 21.33 17.71 -14.96
N CYS A 330 20.31 16.87 -14.74
CA CYS A 330 19.98 15.73 -15.60
C CYS A 330 18.47 15.59 -15.76
N GLU A 331 18.04 14.93 -16.84
CA GLU A 331 16.63 14.64 -17.09
C GLU A 331 16.21 13.42 -16.26
N PRO A 332 15.26 13.54 -15.31
CA PRO A 332 14.76 12.40 -14.56
C PRO A 332 14.06 11.38 -15.46
N PHE A 333 14.26 10.09 -15.17
CA PHE A 333 13.73 8.99 -15.95
C PHE A 333 12.25 8.74 -15.65
N LYS A 334 11.41 8.62 -16.70
CA LYS A 334 9.96 8.42 -16.64
C LYS A 334 9.49 7.05 -17.14
N GLY A 335 10.42 6.12 -17.36
CA GLY A 335 10.10 4.82 -17.97
C GLY A 335 9.53 3.77 -17.03
N ILE A 336 9.33 4.10 -15.74
CA ILE A 336 8.68 3.23 -14.76
C ILE A 336 7.36 3.87 -14.29
N ASN A 337 6.38 3.03 -13.94
CA ASN A 337 5.17 3.54 -13.31
C ASN A 337 5.43 3.83 -11.83
N PRO A 338 5.40 5.11 -11.38
CA PRO A 338 5.76 5.47 -10.01
C PRO A 338 4.79 4.97 -8.95
N ASP A 339 3.60 4.51 -9.34
CA ASP A 339 2.58 3.98 -8.43
C ASP A 339 2.63 2.44 -8.27
N GLU A 340 3.41 1.74 -9.11
CA GLU A 340 3.43 0.28 -9.18
C GLU A 340 4.82 -0.33 -9.01
N CYS A 341 5.88 0.40 -9.36
CA CYS A 341 7.24 -0.13 -9.43
C CYS A 341 7.74 -0.69 -8.09
N VAL A 342 7.27 -0.14 -6.98
CA VAL A 342 7.62 -0.62 -5.62
C VAL A 342 7.04 -2.02 -5.37
N ALA A 343 5.76 -2.25 -5.69
CA ALA A 343 5.13 -3.55 -5.57
C ALA A 343 5.74 -4.58 -6.54
N VAL A 344 6.07 -4.16 -7.76
CA VAL A 344 6.77 -4.96 -8.77
C VAL A 344 8.13 -5.42 -8.23
N GLY A 345 8.93 -4.51 -7.68
CA GLY A 345 10.23 -4.86 -7.08
C GLY A 345 10.10 -5.79 -5.87
N ALA A 346 9.07 -5.60 -5.04
CA ALA A 346 8.78 -6.50 -3.93
C ALA A 346 8.40 -7.92 -4.43
N ALA A 347 7.67 -8.02 -5.54
CA ALA A 347 7.35 -9.32 -6.16
C ALA A 347 8.60 -9.98 -6.74
N ILE A 348 9.51 -9.24 -7.39
CA ILE A 348 10.80 -9.74 -7.86
C ILE A 348 11.60 -10.31 -6.69
N GLN A 349 11.68 -9.58 -5.56
CA GLN A 349 12.33 -10.09 -4.34
C GLN A 349 11.65 -11.37 -3.81
N GLY A 350 10.31 -11.46 -3.91
CA GLY A 350 9.57 -12.69 -3.62
C GLY A 350 10.03 -13.84 -4.51
N GLY A 351 10.19 -13.62 -5.81
CA GLY A 351 10.71 -14.59 -6.78
C GLY A 351 12.14 -15.02 -6.50
N VAL A 352 13.00 -14.10 -6.04
CA VAL A 352 14.37 -14.44 -5.58
C VAL A 352 14.32 -15.40 -4.39
N LEU A 353 13.45 -15.11 -3.40
CA LEU A 353 13.29 -15.95 -2.21
C LEU A 353 12.68 -17.34 -2.52
N GLN A 354 11.88 -17.46 -3.57
CA GLN A 354 11.35 -18.74 -4.06
C GLN A 354 12.32 -19.50 -4.97
N GLY A 355 13.37 -18.82 -5.49
CA GLY A 355 14.32 -19.38 -6.44
C GLY A 355 13.86 -19.31 -7.90
N ASP A 356 12.74 -18.61 -8.18
CA ASP A 356 12.23 -18.36 -9.53
C ASP A 356 13.09 -17.33 -10.28
N VAL A 357 13.65 -16.35 -9.57
CA VAL A 357 14.62 -15.37 -10.06
C VAL A 357 15.99 -15.71 -9.51
N LYS A 358 17.00 -15.89 -10.39
CA LYS A 358 18.36 -16.27 -10.02
C LYS A 358 19.35 -15.18 -10.37
N GLY A 359 20.48 -15.16 -9.65
CA GLY A 359 21.58 -14.25 -9.95
C GLY A 359 21.34 -12.82 -9.50
N LEU A 360 20.38 -12.56 -8.61
CA LEU A 360 20.09 -11.26 -8.04
C LEU A 360 20.44 -11.25 -6.55
N LEU A 361 21.36 -10.37 -6.15
CA LEU A 361 21.74 -10.12 -4.75
C LEU A 361 21.39 -8.68 -4.38
N LEU A 362 20.66 -8.51 -3.29
CA LEU A 362 20.29 -7.22 -2.75
C LEU A 362 21.03 -6.94 -1.45
N LEU A 363 21.77 -5.83 -1.41
CA LEU A 363 22.43 -5.31 -0.23
C LEU A 363 21.86 -3.94 0.11
N ASP A 364 21.24 -3.85 1.28
CA ASP A 364 20.62 -2.61 1.79
C ASP A 364 21.50 -1.99 2.89
N VAL A 365 21.15 -0.82 3.40
CA VAL A 365 21.90 -0.10 4.44
C VAL A 365 21.01 0.31 5.61
N THR A 366 21.62 0.48 6.80
CA THR A 366 20.94 1.12 7.92
C THR A 366 20.84 2.64 7.69
N PRO A 367 19.65 3.26 7.84
CA PRO A 367 19.47 4.68 7.51
C PRO A 367 20.05 5.64 8.55
N LEU A 368 20.21 5.17 9.79
CA LEU A 368 20.67 5.94 10.93
C LEU A 368 21.74 5.20 11.73
N SER A 369 22.66 5.96 12.34
CA SER A 369 23.66 5.40 13.25
C SER A 369 23.00 4.78 14.48
N LEU A 370 23.60 3.71 14.99
CA LEU A 370 23.19 2.99 16.18
C LEU A 370 24.34 3.01 17.20
N GLY A 371 23.99 3.23 18.45
CA GLY A 371 24.96 3.29 19.52
C GLY A 371 24.33 3.13 20.89
N ILE A 372 25.09 3.41 21.92
CA ILE A 372 24.64 3.39 23.32
C ILE A 372 24.96 4.70 24.03
N GLU A 373 24.19 4.97 25.07
CA GLU A 373 24.52 6.04 26.01
C GLU A 373 25.74 5.65 26.84
N THR A 374 26.71 6.57 26.93
CA THR A 374 27.91 6.42 27.73
C THR A 374 28.05 7.56 28.74
N LEU A 375 29.12 7.51 29.56
CA LEU A 375 29.37 8.48 30.64
C LEU A 375 29.19 9.92 30.15
N GLY A 376 28.43 10.71 30.90
CA GLY A 376 28.13 12.09 30.55
C GLY A 376 26.93 12.30 29.62
N GLY A 377 26.16 11.23 29.35
CA GLY A 377 24.99 11.28 28.43
C GLY A 377 25.39 11.38 26.96
N VAL A 378 26.60 10.93 26.61
CA VAL A 378 27.12 10.96 25.24
C VAL A 378 26.59 9.75 24.48
N CYS A 379 26.25 9.92 23.21
CA CYS A 379 25.92 8.83 22.29
C CYS A 379 27.21 8.30 21.64
N THR A 380 27.63 7.10 22.02
CA THR A 380 28.77 6.42 21.39
C THR A 380 28.24 5.51 20.28
N LYS A 381 28.53 5.87 19.04
CA LYS A 381 28.12 5.12 17.86
C LYS A 381 28.95 3.84 17.71
N ILE A 382 28.28 2.72 17.41
CA ILE A 382 28.88 1.40 17.14
C ILE A 382 28.68 1.03 15.67
N ILE A 383 27.50 1.32 15.14
CA ILE A 383 27.21 1.16 13.71
C ILE A 383 26.88 2.55 13.15
N GLU A 384 27.66 2.96 12.16
CA GLU A 384 27.42 4.22 11.46
C GLU A 384 26.26 4.08 10.45
N ARG A 385 25.56 5.17 10.16
CA ARG A 385 24.57 5.22 9.09
C ARG A 385 25.19 4.79 7.75
N ASN A 386 24.36 4.28 6.86
CA ASN A 386 24.76 3.74 5.57
C ASN A 386 25.74 2.55 5.67
N THR A 387 25.74 1.85 6.81
CA THR A 387 26.43 0.54 6.90
C THR A 387 25.56 -0.51 6.24
N THR A 388 26.16 -1.30 5.32
CA THR A 388 25.49 -2.41 4.61
C THR A 388 24.95 -3.44 5.59
N ILE A 389 23.74 -3.92 5.36
CA ILE A 389 23.05 -4.94 6.17
C ILE A 389 22.81 -6.22 5.34
N PRO A 390 22.84 -7.42 5.97
CA PRO A 390 23.01 -7.66 7.42
C PRO A 390 24.42 -7.33 7.93
N THR A 391 24.53 -6.91 9.20
CA THR A 391 25.81 -6.56 9.81
C THR A 391 25.85 -6.91 11.29
N HIS A 392 27.06 -7.18 11.77
CA HIS A 392 27.35 -7.51 13.16
C HIS A 392 28.58 -6.71 13.60
N LYS A 393 28.44 -5.88 14.66
CA LYS A 393 29.55 -5.11 15.23
C LYS A 393 29.49 -5.12 16.75
N SER A 394 30.64 -5.23 17.38
CA SER A 394 30.80 -5.17 18.83
C SER A 394 31.87 -4.16 19.25
N GLN A 395 31.70 -3.63 20.47
CA GLN A 395 32.67 -2.75 21.12
C GLN A 395 32.69 -3.03 22.61
N VAL A 396 33.90 -2.99 23.21
CA VAL A 396 34.09 -3.22 24.64
C VAL A 396 34.02 -1.88 25.38
N PHE A 397 33.17 -1.85 26.41
CA PHE A 397 32.98 -0.74 27.36
C PHE A 397 33.41 -1.18 28.77
N SER A 398 33.32 -0.26 29.72
CA SER A 398 33.63 -0.54 31.11
C SER A 398 32.69 0.17 32.07
N THR A 399 32.80 -0.17 33.37
CA THR A 399 32.01 0.48 34.43
C THR A 399 32.46 1.93 34.69
N ALA A 400 31.51 2.80 35.06
CA ALA A 400 31.72 4.21 35.34
C ALA A 400 32.04 4.49 36.84
N ALA A 401 31.74 3.52 37.74
CA ALA A 401 31.97 3.62 39.17
C ALA A 401 32.67 2.38 39.71
N ASP A 402 33.34 2.51 40.86
CA ASP A 402 33.95 1.41 41.60
C ASP A 402 32.89 0.46 42.15
N ASN A 403 33.17 -0.87 42.05
CA ASN A 403 32.29 -1.92 42.56
C ASN A 403 30.84 -1.86 42.01
N GLN A 404 30.68 -1.38 40.79
CA GLN A 404 29.39 -1.31 40.12
C GLN A 404 28.88 -2.72 39.79
N PRO A 405 27.74 -3.18 40.35
CA PRO A 405 27.28 -4.55 40.22
C PRO A 405 26.47 -4.78 38.94
N SER A 406 26.03 -3.70 38.28
CA SER A 406 25.23 -3.75 37.06
C SER A 406 25.52 -2.53 36.18
N VAL A 407 25.26 -2.66 34.89
CA VAL A 407 25.25 -1.55 33.93
C VAL A 407 23.92 -1.48 33.22
N GLU A 408 23.45 -0.26 33.05
CA GLU A 408 22.28 0.05 32.21
C GLU A 408 22.78 0.33 30.79
N ILE A 409 22.17 -0.32 29.80
CA ILE A 409 22.46 -0.11 28.40
C ILE A 409 21.23 0.55 27.77
N ASN A 410 21.33 1.85 27.48
CA ASN A 410 20.35 2.62 26.70
C ASN A 410 20.76 2.59 25.24
N VAL A 411 20.00 1.88 24.42
CA VAL A 411 20.24 1.73 22.97
C VAL A 411 19.67 2.93 22.24
N LEU A 412 20.50 3.57 21.41
CA LEU A 412 20.19 4.82 20.76
C LEU A 412 20.25 4.71 19.24
N GLN A 413 19.39 5.46 18.56
CA GLN A 413 19.41 5.62 17.10
C GLN A 413 19.38 7.11 16.75
N GLY A 414 20.30 7.56 15.90
CA GLY A 414 20.37 8.93 15.41
C GLY A 414 21.79 9.44 15.27
N GLU A 415 21.91 10.72 14.86
CA GLU A 415 23.18 11.35 14.49
C GLU A 415 23.68 12.38 15.51
N ARG A 416 22.93 12.59 16.61
CA ARG A 416 23.27 13.62 17.61
C ARG A 416 24.31 13.10 18.60
N GLU A 417 25.14 14.00 19.11
CA GLU A 417 26.24 13.71 20.05
C GLU A 417 25.76 13.27 21.45
N PHE A 418 24.54 13.70 21.86
CA PHE A 418 24.01 13.40 23.18
C PHE A 418 22.82 12.45 23.12
N ALA A 419 22.75 11.53 24.07
CA ALA A 419 21.69 10.52 24.18
C ALA A 419 20.28 11.11 24.17
N ARG A 420 20.05 12.20 24.92
CA ARG A 420 18.75 12.89 25.02
C ARG A 420 18.23 13.44 23.69
N ASP A 421 19.11 13.68 22.73
CA ASP A 421 18.80 14.27 21.43
C ASP A 421 18.64 13.19 20.33
N ASN A 422 18.80 11.92 20.70
CA ASN A 422 18.62 10.76 19.84
C ASN A 422 17.36 9.96 20.26
N LYS A 423 16.90 9.07 19.40
CA LYS A 423 15.81 8.15 19.69
C LYS A 423 16.33 7.01 20.56
N SER A 424 15.81 6.85 21.79
CA SER A 424 16.02 5.62 22.55
C SER A 424 15.15 4.51 21.95
N LEU A 425 15.79 3.40 21.60
CA LEU A 425 15.14 2.19 21.09
C LEU A 425 14.76 1.22 22.20
N GLY A 426 15.41 1.32 23.37
CA GLY A 426 15.15 0.50 24.54
C GLY A 426 16.27 0.55 25.55
N VAL A 427 15.95 0.15 26.77
CA VAL A 427 16.88 0.09 27.91
C VAL A 427 16.85 -1.31 28.49
N PHE A 428 18.01 -1.87 28.78
CA PHE A 428 18.16 -3.12 29.52
C PHE A 428 19.35 -3.09 30.48
N HIS A 429 19.37 -4.02 31.44
CA HIS A 429 20.39 -4.07 32.47
C HIS A 429 21.18 -5.37 32.37
N LEU A 430 22.51 -5.27 32.47
CA LEU A 430 23.39 -6.38 32.67
C LEU A 430 23.81 -6.41 34.15
N ASP A 431 23.32 -7.42 34.89
CA ASP A 431 23.53 -7.59 36.30
C ASP A 431 24.62 -8.61 36.61
N GLY A 432 25.19 -8.51 37.84
CA GLY A 432 26.10 -9.49 38.40
C GLY A 432 27.52 -9.39 37.87
N ILE A 433 27.94 -8.17 37.58
CA ILE A 433 29.31 -7.79 37.32
C ILE A 433 30.12 -7.98 38.62
N ALA A 434 31.28 -8.60 38.52
CA ALA A 434 32.15 -8.80 39.68
C ALA A 434 32.66 -7.47 40.24
N PRO A 435 32.66 -7.26 41.58
CA PRO A 435 33.20 -6.06 42.19
C PRO A 435 34.64 -5.80 41.74
N ALA A 436 34.88 -4.65 41.14
CA ALA A 436 36.20 -4.24 40.67
C ALA A 436 36.29 -2.70 40.61
N PRO A 437 37.49 -2.10 40.57
CA PRO A 437 37.62 -0.69 40.29
C PRO A 437 37.00 -0.31 38.94
N ARG A 438 36.53 0.93 38.83
CA ARG A 438 35.97 1.48 37.56
C ARG A 438 36.99 1.31 36.45
N GLY A 439 36.52 1.00 35.25
CA GLY A 439 37.37 0.80 34.07
C GLY A 439 38.03 -0.57 33.97
N VAL A 440 37.87 -1.45 34.98
CA VAL A 440 38.44 -2.83 34.96
C VAL A 440 37.49 -3.85 34.32
N PRO A 441 36.18 -3.90 34.66
CA PRO A 441 35.24 -4.80 34.00
C PRO A 441 35.18 -4.55 32.49
N GLN A 442 35.16 -5.62 31.70
CA GLN A 442 35.06 -5.54 30.25
C GLN A 442 33.67 -6.01 29.80
N ILE A 443 32.88 -5.08 29.31
CA ILE A 443 31.49 -5.31 28.88
C ILE A 443 31.46 -5.14 27.37
N GLU A 444 31.33 -6.25 26.66
CA GLU A 444 31.17 -6.27 25.21
C GLU A 444 29.70 -5.98 24.87
N VAL A 445 29.45 -4.92 24.14
CA VAL A 445 28.13 -4.60 23.59
C VAL A 445 28.15 -4.89 22.11
N THR A 446 27.24 -5.74 21.67
CA THR A 446 27.14 -6.25 20.29
C THR A 446 25.83 -5.82 19.67
N PHE A 447 25.89 -5.26 18.48
CA PHE A 447 24.76 -4.96 17.62
C PHE A 447 24.72 -5.95 16.47
N ASP A 448 23.58 -6.57 16.26
CA ASP A 448 23.30 -7.50 15.18
C ASP A 448 22.06 -6.99 14.42
N ILE A 449 22.23 -6.67 13.13
CA ILE A 449 21.16 -6.18 12.27
C ILE A 449 20.91 -7.23 11.19
N ASP A 450 19.68 -7.72 11.12
CA ASP A 450 19.28 -8.69 10.10
C ASP A 450 19.04 -8.03 8.73
N ALA A 451 18.78 -8.86 7.72
CA ALA A 451 18.47 -8.38 6.37
C ALA A 451 17.18 -7.54 6.26
N ASN A 452 16.31 -7.55 7.26
CA ASN A 452 15.11 -6.73 7.35
C ASN A 452 15.36 -5.37 8.01
N GLY A 453 16.60 -5.14 8.51
CA GLY A 453 16.95 -3.96 9.27
C GLY A 453 16.48 -4.01 10.74
N ILE A 454 16.13 -5.20 11.27
CA ILE A 454 15.72 -5.38 12.67
C ILE A 454 16.96 -5.53 13.52
N VAL A 455 17.03 -4.73 14.60
CA VAL A 455 18.18 -4.62 15.47
C VAL A 455 18.03 -5.50 16.71
N LYS A 456 19.06 -6.28 17.00
CA LYS A 456 19.23 -7.00 18.26
C LYS A 456 20.51 -6.50 18.93
N VAL A 457 20.43 -6.21 20.23
CA VAL A 457 21.59 -5.76 21.01
C VAL A 457 21.82 -6.72 22.17
N SER A 458 23.06 -7.14 22.38
CA SER A 458 23.45 -7.90 23.53
C SER A 458 24.60 -7.22 24.29
N ALA A 459 24.66 -7.44 25.59
CA ALA A 459 25.76 -7.01 26.45
C ALA A 459 26.26 -8.22 27.24
N LYS A 460 27.58 -8.42 27.24
CA LYS A 460 28.27 -9.54 27.89
C LYS A 460 29.42 -9.05 28.73
N ASP A 461 29.43 -9.42 30.00
CA ASP A 461 30.60 -9.26 30.87
C ASP A 461 31.62 -10.37 30.53
N LEU A 462 32.75 -9.98 29.96
CA LEU A 462 33.79 -10.92 29.54
C LEU A 462 34.50 -11.58 30.72
N GLY A 463 34.43 -10.97 31.93
CA GLY A 463 35.02 -11.52 33.15
C GLY A 463 34.18 -12.63 33.77
N THR A 464 32.86 -12.48 33.85
CA THR A 464 31.93 -13.44 34.46
C THR A 464 31.26 -14.35 33.46
N GLY A 465 31.26 -13.97 32.17
CA GLY A 465 30.54 -14.64 31.10
C GLY A 465 29.03 -14.42 31.12
N LYS A 466 28.53 -13.57 32.02
CA LYS A 466 27.09 -13.20 32.05
C LYS A 466 26.71 -12.37 30.85
N GLU A 467 25.56 -12.65 30.29
CA GLU A 467 25.05 -11.99 29.09
C GLU A 467 23.57 -11.65 29.26
N GLN A 468 23.18 -10.49 28.74
CA GLN A 468 21.81 -10.07 28.56
C GLN A 468 21.63 -9.53 27.14
N ASN A 469 20.44 -9.66 26.60
CA ASN A 469 20.14 -9.14 25.29
C ASN A 469 18.73 -8.51 25.26
N ILE A 470 18.57 -7.59 24.33
CA ILE A 470 17.28 -7.05 23.95
C ILE A 470 17.15 -7.17 22.43
N THR A 471 16.06 -7.75 21.97
CA THR A 471 15.62 -7.50 20.61
C THR A 471 14.87 -6.19 20.67
N ILE A 472 15.26 -5.23 19.83
CA ILE A 472 14.59 -3.95 19.82
C ILE A 472 13.17 -4.16 19.32
N THR A 473 12.28 -4.37 20.27
CA THR A 473 10.85 -4.27 20.07
C THR A 473 10.48 -2.96 20.74
N ALA A 474 10.07 -1.95 19.98
CA ALA A 474 9.73 -0.67 20.59
C ALA A 474 8.73 -0.88 21.73
N SER A 475 8.80 -0.02 22.76
CA SER A 475 7.82 0.03 23.86
C SER A 475 6.37 0.20 23.39
N THR A 476 6.18 0.47 22.10
CA THR A 476 4.92 0.68 21.39
C THR A 476 4.48 -0.54 20.58
N ASN A 477 5.29 -1.62 20.52
CA ASN A 477 4.91 -2.82 19.81
C ASN A 477 3.90 -3.64 20.60
N MET A 478 2.97 -4.26 19.89
CA MET A 478 2.01 -5.17 20.48
C MET A 478 2.72 -6.35 21.13
N SER A 479 2.25 -6.79 22.30
CA SER A 479 2.72 -8.04 22.89
C SER A 479 2.35 -9.23 21.98
N LYS A 480 3.06 -10.36 22.13
CA LYS A 480 2.72 -11.57 21.39
C LYS A 480 1.25 -11.98 21.61
N ASP A 481 0.76 -11.87 22.84
CA ASP A 481 -0.64 -12.18 23.16
C ASP A 481 -1.63 -11.22 22.50
N ASP A 482 -1.26 -9.93 22.35
CA ASP A 482 -2.08 -8.94 21.64
C ASP A 482 -2.05 -9.17 20.13
N ILE A 483 -0.92 -9.58 19.57
CA ILE A 483 -0.81 -10.00 18.17
C ILE A 483 -1.68 -11.23 17.92
N ASP A 484 -1.60 -12.26 18.78
CA ASP A 484 -2.40 -13.48 18.66
C ASP A 484 -3.92 -13.19 18.76
N LYS A 485 -4.32 -12.26 19.63
CA LYS A 485 -5.71 -11.79 19.71
C LYS A 485 -6.12 -11.05 18.43
N ALA A 486 -5.27 -10.14 17.94
CA ALA A 486 -5.54 -9.39 16.73
C ALA A 486 -5.62 -10.31 15.48
N VAL A 487 -4.80 -11.36 15.40
CA VAL A 487 -4.88 -12.39 14.36
C VAL A 487 -6.26 -13.08 14.40
N LYS A 488 -6.72 -13.54 15.57
CA LYS A 488 -8.03 -14.20 15.69
C LYS A 488 -9.20 -13.28 15.30
N GLU A 489 -9.15 -12.02 15.73
CA GLU A 489 -10.15 -11.02 15.32
C GLU A 489 -10.11 -10.77 13.81
N ALA A 490 -8.91 -10.69 13.23
CA ALA A 490 -8.71 -10.50 11.81
C ALA A 490 -9.25 -11.69 10.99
N GLU A 491 -9.06 -12.93 11.45
CA GLU A 491 -9.64 -14.14 10.82
C GLU A 491 -11.16 -14.15 10.86
N GLN A 492 -11.78 -13.70 11.97
CA GLN A 492 -13.23 -13.57 12.07
C GLN A 492 -13.78 -12.59 11.02
N PHE A 493 -13.17 -11.41 10.91
CA PHE A 493 -13.57 -10.44 9.88
C PHE A 493 -13.36 -10.96 8.46
N ALA A 494 -12.27 -11.68 8.19
CA ALA A 494 -12.03 -12.27 6.87
C ALA A 494 -13.10 -13.30 6.48
N ALA A 495 -13.56 -14.12 7.43
CA ALA A 495 -14.65 -15.07 7.23
C ALA A 495 -15.99 -14.36 6.94
N ASP A 496 -16.30 -13.31 7.70
CA ASP A 496 -17.50 -12.50 7.50
C ASP A 496 -17.46 -11.76 6.15
N ASP A 497 -16.33 -11.18 5.79
CA ASP A 497 -16.13 -10.49 4.50
C ASP A 497 -16.27 -11.44 3.32
N LYS A 498 -15.73 -12.67 3.42
CA LYS A 498 -15.89 -13.71 2.39
C LYS A 498 -17.37 -14.09 2.21
N LYS A 499 -18.08 -14.29 3.32
CA LYS A 499 -19.52 -14.60 3.27
C LYS A 499 -20.33 -13.47 2.61
N LYS A 500 -20.05 -12.21 2.99
CA LYS A 500 -20.72 -11.04 2.40
C LYS A 500 -20.42 -10.90 0.92
N ARG A 501 -19.18 -11.19 0.50
CA ARG A 501 -18.82 -11.18 -0.92
C ARG A 501 -19.61 -12.23 -1.70
N GLU A 502 -19.68 -13.46 -1.20
CA GLU A 502 -20.50 -14.52 -1.80
C GLU A 502 -21.98 -14.11 -1.94
N GLU A 503 -22.50 -13.40 -0.92
CA GLU A 503 -23.87 -12.86 -0.95
C GLU A 503 -24.05 -11.80 -2.04
N VAL A 504 -23.07 -10.90 -2.21
CA VAL A 504 -23.09 -9.85 -3.26
C VAL A 504 -22.96 -10.49 -4.66
N ASP A 505 -22.08 -11.47 -4.83
CA ASP A 505 -21.88 -12.16 -6.11
C ASP A 505 -23.16 -12.89 -6.54
N ILE A 506 -23.87 -13.52 -5.60
CA ILE A 506 -25.17 -14.16 -5.86
C ILE A 506 -26.22 -13.14 -6.29
N ARG A 507 -26.32 -11.99 -5.60
CA ARG A 507 -27.27 -10.92 -5.99
C ARG A 507 -26.95 -10.37 -7.36
N ASN A 508 -25.70 -10.10 -7.65
CA ASN A 508 -25.24 -9.59 -8.96
C ASN A 508 -25.53 -10.60 -10.08
N GLY A 509 -25.28 -11.89 -9.84
CA GLY A 509 -25.63 -12.96 -10.79
C GLY A 509 -27.14 -13.06 -11.04
N ALA A 510 -27.95 -12.89 -10.00
CA ALA A 510 -29.39 -12.86 -10.11
C ALA A 510 -29.90 -11.65 -10.90
N ASP A 511 -29.35 -10.44 -10.64
CA ASP A 511 -29.67 -9.22 -11.39
C ASP A 511 -29.30 -9.34 -12.86
N GLN A 512 -28.15 -9.92 -13.17
CA GLN A 512 -27.72 -10.18 -14.54
C GLN A 512 -28.69 -11.14 -15.26
N MET A 513 -29.12 -12.20 -14.56
CA MET A 513 -30.10 -13.15 -15.11
C MET A 513 -31.47 -12.51 -15.36
N VAL A 514 -31.93 -11.64 -14.44
CA VAL A 514 -33.13 -10.83 -14.62
C VAL A 514 -33.01 -10.01 -15.90
N PHE A 515 -31.93 -9.27 -16.07
CA PHE A 515 -31.68 -8.43 -17.24
C PHE A 515 -31.65 -9.23 -18.55
N GLN A 516 -30.94 -10.36 -18.57
CA GLN A 516 -30.86 -11.22 -19.75
C GLN A 516 -32.21 -11.83 -20.13
N THR A 517 -33.00 -12.27 -19.14
CA THR A 517 -34.34 -12.84 -19.35
C THR A 517 -35.29 -11.78 -19.88
N GLU A 518 -35.29 -10.55 -19.32
CA GLU A 518 -36.11 -9.44 -19.84
C GLU A 518 -35.77 -9.10 -21.28
N LYS A 519 -34.48 -9.04 -21.60
CA LYS A 519 -33.99 -8.77 -22.95
C LYS A 519 -34.49 -9.88 -23.92
N MET A 520 -34.36 -11.14 -23.54
CA MET A 520 -34.79 -12.26 -24.36
C MET A 520 -36.32 -12.30 -24.57
N LEU A 521 -37.10 -12.01 -23.53
CA LEU A 521 -38.57 -11.89 -23.64
C LEU A 521 -38.97 -10.72 -24.54
N LYS A 522 -38.29 -9.61 -24.49
CA LYS A 522 -38.54 -8.44 -25.33
C LYS A 522 -38.21 -8.70 -26.82
N GLU A 523 -37.10 -9.36 -27.09
CA GLU A 523 -36.61 -9.59 -28.45
C GLU A 523 -37.29 -10.78 -29.15
N ASN A 524 -37.61 -11.83 -28.39
CA ASN A 524 -38.09 -13.10 -28.96
C ASN A 524 -39.43 -13.61 -28.37
N GLY A 525 -40.00 -12.91 -27.39
CA GLY A 525 -41.19 -13.39 -26.67
C GLY A 525 -42.43 -13.66 -27.54
N ASP A 526 -42.58 -12.95 -28.66
CA ASP A 526 -43.69 -13.16 -29.61
C ASP A 526 -43.49 -14.40 -30.52
N LYS A 527 -42.26 -14.92 -30.53
CA LYS A 527 -41.88 -16.12 -31.32
C LYS A 527 -41.79 -17.38 -30.46
N MET A 528 -41.98 -17.26 -29.16
CA MET A 528 -41.91 -18.38 -28.21
C MET A 528 -43.28 -19.03 -28.02
N PRO A 529 -43.33 -20.35 -27.68
CA PRO A 529 -44.54 -21.00 -27.21
C PRO A 529 -45.14 -20.25 -26.00
N ALA A 530 -46.46 -20.11 -25.96
CA ALA A 530 -47.15 -19.31 -24.96
C ALA A 530 -46.94 -19.81 -23.51
N ASP A 531 -46.79 -21.11 -23.33
CA ASP A 531 -46.50 -21.75 -22.05
C ASP A 531 -45.10 -21.42 -21.56
N VAL A 532 -44.09 -21.46 -22.42
CA VAL A 532 -42.69 -21.09 -22.08
C VAL A 532 -42.60 -19.62 -21.73
N LYS A 533 -43.25 -18.73 -22.48
CA LYS A 533 -43.30 -17.28 -22.21
C LYS A 533 -43.93 -17.01 -20.84
N SER A 534 -45.09 -17.59 -20.56
CA SER A 534 -45.80 -17.42 -19.29
C SER A 534 -45.02 -17.97 -18.10
N GLU A 535 -44.35 -19.12 -18.24
CA GLU A 535 -43.49 -19.69 -17.20
C GLU A 535 -42.28 -18.76 -16.93
N ALA A 536 -41.66 -18.21 -17.99
CA ALA A 536 -40.52 -17.29 -17.89
C ALA A 536 -40.91 -15.97 -17.18
N GLU A 537 -42.05 -15.37 -17.57
CA GLU A 537 -42.54 -14.14 -16.94
C GLU A 537 -42.83 -14.35 -15.44
N ALA A 538 -43.42 -15.49 -15.06
CA ALA A 538 -43.71 -15.82 -13.67
C ALA A 538 -42.41 -15.97 -12.84
N LYS A 539 -41.43 -16.78 -13.34
CA LYS A 539 -40.16 -16.99 -12.65
C LYS A 539 -39.28 -15.76 -12.60
N LEU A 540 -39.35 -14.91 -13.62
CA LEU A 540 -38.69 -13.61 -13.64
C LEU A 540 -39.25 -12.69 -12.57
N ALA A 541 -40.57 -12.63 -12.39
CA ALA A 541 -41.22 -11.82 -11.34
C ALA A 541 -40.85 -12.33 -9.94
N ASP A 542 -40.81 -13.66 -9.76
CA ASP A 542 -40.38 -14.28 -8.50
C ASP A 542 -38.94 -13.91 -8.16
N LEU A 543 -38.00 -14.00 -9.12
CA LEU A 543 -36.59 -13.65 -8.90
C LEU A 543 -36.39 -12.15 -8.63
N LYS A 544 -37.08 -11.26 -9.35
CA LYS A 544 -37.04 -9.82 -9.08
C LYS A 544 -37.48 -9.49 -7.65
N THR A 545 -38.55 -10.11 -7.18
CA THR A 545 -39.03 -9.93 -5.82
C THR A 545 -37.99 -10.44 -4.81
N ALA A 546 -37.40 -11.60 -5.06
CA ALA A 546 -36.36 -12.14 -4.17
C ALA A 546 -35.10 -11.28 -4.13
N VAL A 547 -34.65 -10.71 -5.24
CA VAL A 547 -33.48 -9.81 -5.29
C VAL A 547 -33.71 -8.54 -4.46
N GLN A 548 -34.92 -8.00 -4.46
CA GLN A 548 -35.25 -6.78 -3.71
C GLN A 548 -35.37 -6.99 -2.19
N SER A 549 -35.91 -8.12 -1.75
CA SER A 549 -36.25 -8.32 -0.32
C SER A 549 -36.03 -9.73 0.21
N GLY A 550 -35.54 -10.68 -0.61
CA GLY A 550 -35.38 -12.07 -0.24
C GLY A 550 -34.04 -12.37 0.46
N SER A 551 -34.00 -13.54 1.14
CA SER A 551 -32.77 -14.13 1.66
C SER A 551 -31.89 -14.65 0.51
N ILE A 552 -30.60 -14.86 0.77
CA ILE A 552 -29.67 -15.42 -0.22
C ILE A 552 -30.10 -16.80 -0.71
N ASP A 553 -30.61 -17.64 0.19
CA ASP A 553 -31.09 -18.97 -0.17
C ASP A 553 -32.35 -18.90 -1.06
N ASP A 554 -33.23 -17.93 -0.81
CA ASP A 554 -34.40 -17.69 -1.67
C ASP A 554 -33.98 -17.19 -3.06
N ILE A 555 -33.03 -16.26 -3.13
CA ILE A 555 -32.46 -15.77 -4.39
C ILE A 555 -31.86 -16.93 -5.20
N LYS A 556 -31.02 -17.79 -4.59
CA LYS A 556 -30.45 -18.97 -5.25
C LYS A 556 -31.53 -19.89 -5.81
N ALA A 557 -32.52 -20.25 -4.99
CA ALA A 557 -33.60 -21.13 -5.40
C ALA A 557 -34.41 -20.58 -6.59
N LYS A 558 -34.66 -19.25 -6.58
CA LYS A 558 -35.37 -18.56 -7.67
C LYS A 558 -34.51 -18.41 -8.93
N GLN A 559 -33.21 -18.18 -8.75
CA GLN A 559 -32.23 -18.11 -9.82
C GLN A 559 -32.12 -19.46 -10.54
N ASP A 560 -32.00 -20.57 -9.80
CA ASP A 560 -31.98 -21.93 -10.36
C ASP A 560 -33.27 -22.24 -11.11
N ALA A 561 -34.43 -21.88 -10.53
CA ALA A 561 -35.73 -22.06 -11.17
C ALA A 561 -35.85 -21.29 -12.49
N LEU A 562 -35.34 -20.04 -12.55
CA LEU A 562 -35.34 -19.23 -13.77
C LEU A 562 -34.31 -19.76 -14.79
N SER A 563 -33.18 -20.28 -14.36
CA SER A 563 -32.13 -20.84 -15.22
C SER A 563 -32.67 -22.00 -16.07
N HIS A 564 -33.44 -22.90 -15.47
CA HIS A 564 -34.08 -24.01 -16.20
C HIS A 564 -35.08 -23.54 -17.27
N VAL A 565 -35.77 -22.43 -16.98
CA VAL A 565 -36.71 -21.85 -17.95
C VAL A 565 -35.95 -21.08 -19.03
N PHE A 566 -34.87 -20.43 -18.68
CA PHE A 566 -34.01 -19.73 -19.62
C PHE A 566 -33.40 -20.64 -20.69
N GLU A 567 -33.02 -21.88 -20.32
CA GLU A 567 -32.58 -22.89 -21.27
C GLU A 567 -33.71 -23.27 -22.26
N LYS A 568 -34.96 -23.44 -21.77
CA LYS A 568 -36.11 -23.68 -22.64
C LYS A 568 -36.38 -22.51 -23.59
N MET A 569 -36.27 -21.28 -23.09
CA MET A 569 -36.40 -20.07 -23.90
C MET A 569 -35.37 -19.99 -25.02
N TYR A 570 -34.12 -20.33 -24.70
CA TYR A 570 -33.04 -20.36 -25.69
C TYR A 570 -33.28 -21.39 -26.78
N GLN A 571 -33.73 -22.63 -26.41
CA GLN A 571 -34.08 -23.67 -27.35
C GLN A 571 -35.27 -23.26 -28.22
N ALA A 572 -36.30 -22.64 -27.65
CA ALA A 572 -37.47 -22.16 -28.38
C ALA A 572 -37.10 -21.02 -29.37
N ALA A 573 -36.24 -20.09 -28.96
CA ALA A 573 -35.76 -19.03 -29.84
C ALA A 573 -34.92 -19.57 -31.01
N ALA A 574 -34.05 -20.55 -30.75
CA ALA A 574 -33.25 -21.20 -31.77
C ALA A 574 -34.12 -21.97 -32.79
N ALA A 575 -35.16 -22.70 -32.31
CA ALA A 575 -36.11 -23.42 -33.18
C ALA A 575 -36.94 -22.46 -34.05
N ALA A 576 -37.36 -21.30 -33.51
CA ALA A 576 -38.07 -20.27 -34.25
C ALA A 576 -37.18 -19.61 -35.34
N GLN A 577 -35.89 -19.42 -35.09
CA GLN A 577 -34.95 -18.95 -36.10
C GLN A 577 -34.72 -19.97 -37.23
N GLN A 578 -34.64 -21.27 -36.92
CA GLN A 578 -34.51 -22.32 -37.93
C GLN A 578 -35.76 -22.45 -38.80
N GLN A 579 -36.96 -22.28 -38.24
CA GLN A 579 -38.21 -22.26 -39.01
C GLN A 579 -38.35 -21.03 -39.92
N ALA A 580 -37.83 -19.86 -39.49
CA ALA A 580 -37.80 -18.63 -40.30
C ALA A 580 -36.79 -18.73 -41.46
N ALA A 581 -35.69 -19.47 -41.28
CA ALA A 581 -34.68 -19.72 -42.33
C ALA A 581 -35.12 -20.80 -43.34
N GLY A 582 -36.11 -21.66 -42.98
CA GLY A 582 -36.65 -22.75 -43.83
C GLY A 582 -37.74 -22.34 -44.83
N ALA A 583 -38.17 -21.06 -44.85
CA ALA A 583 -39.30 -20.60 -45.68
C ALA A 583 -38.84 -19.73 -46.88
N GLN A 584 -37.75 -20.07 -47.56
CA GLN A 584 -37.49 -19.58 -48.92
C GLN A 584 -37.40 -20.74 -49.91
N PRO A 585 -38.16 -20.72 -51.01
CA PRO A 585 -38.08 -21.76 -52.04
C PRO A 585 -36.80 -21.57 -52.86
N GLY A 586 -36.06 -22.70 -53.03
CA GLY A 586 -34.90 -22.71 -53.89
C GLY A 586 -35.20 -22.51 -55.37
N PRO A 587 -34.17 -22.30 -56.18
CA PRO A 587 -33.88 -23.36 -57.14
C PRO A 587 -32.39 -23.73 -57.27
N ASP A 588 -32.29 -25.03 -57.37
CA ASP A 588 -31.43 -25.86 -58.25
C ASP A 588 -29.91 -25.67 -58.39
N ALA A 589 -29.26 -26.79 -58.10
CA ALA A 589 -28.18 -27.47 -58.82
C ALA A 589 -26.74 -27.00 -58.70
N GLY A 590 -25.91 -27.88 -58.17
CA GLY A 590 -24.54 -28.02 -58.65
C GLY A 590 -23.47 -28.39 -57.66
N ALA A 591 -23.36 -29.67 -57.41
CA ALA A 591 -22.13 -30.47 -57.20
C ALA A 591 -20.86 -29.93 -56.51
N ASN A 592 -20.47 -30.70 -55.50
CA ASN A 592 -19.11 -31.19 -55.19
C ASN A 592 -18.16 -30.37 -54.31
N GLY A 593 -17.72 -31.01 -53.24
CA GLY A 593 -16.48 -30.65 -52.55
C GLY A 593 -16.52 -30.91 -51.05
N GLN A 594 -16.15 -32.11 -50.65
CA GLN A 594 -15.87 -32.46 -49.24
C GLN A 594 -14.75 -31.63 -48.65
N GLN A 595 -14.96 -31.02 -47.49
CA GLN A 595 -13.91 -30.80 -46.50
C GLN A 595 -14.48 -30.85 -45.07
N LYS A 596 -13.78 -31.59 -44.23
CA LYS A 596 -14.09 -31.87 -42.82
C LYS A 596 -13.96 -30.57 -41.97
N PRO A 597 -14.70 -30.45 -40.85
CA PRO A 597 -14.56 -29.34 -39.95
C PRO A 597 -13.38 -29.53 -39.00
N ASN A 598 -12.57 -28.50 -38.86
CA ASN A 598 -11.69 -28.31 -37.70
C ASN A 598 -12.46 -27.56 -36.61
N ASP A 599 -12.38 -28.15 -35.44
CA ASP A 599 -12.86 -27.65 -34.17
C ASP A 599 -11.82 -26.61 -33.63
N ASP A 600 -12.21 -25.38 -33.49
CA ASP A 600 -11.54 -24.40 -32.61
C ASP A 600 -12.51 -23.23 -32.36
N GLY A 601 -13.21 -23.35 -31.21
CA GLY A 601 -14.10 -22.30 -30.73
C GLY A 601 -13.33 -21.17 -30.04
N VAL A 602 -13.13 -20.07 -30.75
CA VAL A 602 -12.83 -18.77 -30.13
C VAL A 602 -13.78 -17.75 -30.74
N VAL A 603 -14.59 -17.14 -29.90
CA VAL A 603 -15.45 -16.00 -30.28
C VAL A 603 -14.73 -14.73 -29.88
N ASP A 604 -14.17 -14.04 -30.86
CA ASP A 604 -13.67 -12.68 -30.70
C ASP A 604 -14.85 -11.69 -30.61
N ALA A 605 -14.88 -10.93 -29.53
CA ALA A 605 -15.78 -9.80 -29.36
C ALA A 605 -15.04 -8.51 -29.65
N ASP A 606 -15.28 -7.95 -30.85
CA ASP A 606 -14.83 -6.60 -31.23
C ASP A 606 -15.55 -5.54 -30.37
N PHE A 607 -14.79 -4.81 -29.54
CA PHE A 607 -15.22 -3.54 -28.95
C PHE A 607 -14.65 -2.37 -29.76
N LYS A 608 -15.54 -1.60 -30.40
CA LYS A 608 -15.21 -0.27 -30.92
C LYS A 608 -15.32 0.74 -29.79
N GLU A 609 -14.23 1.51 -29.61
CA GLU A 609 -14.19 2.72 -28.80
C GLU A 609 -15.16 3.79 -29.30
N VAL A 610 -15.84 4.44 -28.37
CA VAL A 610 -16.37 5.80 -28.50
C VAL A 610 -15.92 6.63 -27.29
#